data_24d3079ee083bebe9873433f5fde898a
#
_entry.id   24d3079ee083bebe9873433f5fde898a
#
_cell.length_a   1.000
_cell.length_b   1.000
_cell.length_c   1.000
_cell.angle_alpha   90.00
_cell.angle_beta   90.00
_cell.angle_gamma   90.00
#
_symmetry.space_group_name_H-M   'P 1'
#
loop_
_entity.id
_entity.type
_entity.pdbx_description
1 polymer ?
#
loop_
_entity_poly.entity_id
_entity_poly.type
_entity_poly.pdbx_seq_one_letter_code
_entity_poly.pdbx_strand_id
1 'polypeptide(L)'
;MTAQLNNFDIVLFGATGDLAMRKLLPCLYQAHAAGLLHPEGRILGVSRSKLDTAGFLEKIHSDSKIHIKTHFSEEMWQSFVRRIQYLTVDVNNLSDFEQLAQTVKARTQTDNVVIYLSTAPKFFAPACEHLAKVGLNGSNVRIVLEKPLGTDLASSQQINADVAQYFQEQQIYRIDHYLGKESLQNVLPLRFGNIFFEPVWNRDFAQSVQITIAEQLGVEERGEFYDGTGALRDMVQNHIMQMLCFVAMERPKSLGADDVRDEKLKVVAALKPMTADDVARNVIRAQYTAANGLKGYLQEHNVPADSRTETYVAIRAEIDTPRWQGVPFYLRTGKRMPSRSAEIVLNFKPQAKPLFGANANRLVIRLQPDETISTTWWVKQVGSGLDVQAATMTLDMAQVSDERRAEAYELLLREVIDGRLNLFNRRDELEKAWEWVMPILDYWAATPDKPCEYPAQSWGPQEAKDLLARDGNTWLEDQQ
;
A
#
# COMPACT_ATOMS: atom_id res chain seq x y z
N MET A 1 1.52 -6.53 26.40
CA MET A 1 2.98 -6.43 26.17
C MET A 1 3.29 -7.09 24.82
N THR A 2 3.68 -6.33 23.83
CA THR A 2 4.18 -6.86 22.55
C THR A 2 5.48 -7.64 22.83
N ALA A 3 5.53 -8.90 22.37
CA ALA A 3 6.72 -9.74 22.55
C ALA A 3 7.94 -9.09 21.85
N GLN A 4 9.11 -9.24 22.46
CA GLN A 4 10.37 -8.85 21.85
C GLN A 4 10.62 -9.66 20.58
N LEU A 5 11.11 -9.03 19.52
CA LEU A 5 11.43 -9.69 18.26
C LEU A 5 12.56 -10.71 18.40
N ASN A 6 12.60 -11.67 17.50
CA ASN A 6 13.72 -12.63 17.38
C ASN A 6 15.05 -11.91 17.11
N ASN A 7 16.17 -12.56 17.40
CA ASN A 7 17.48 -12.01 17.04
C ASN A 7 17.65 -11.91 15.53
N PHE A 8 18.28 -10.81 15.05
CA PHE A 8 18.32 -10.51 13.62
C PHE A 8 19.57 -9.75 13.19
N ASP A 9 19.89 -9.88 11.92
CA ASP A 9 20.69 -8.93 11.15
C ASP A 9 19.84 -8.36 10.02
N ILE A 10 19.72 -7.04 9.93
CA ILE A 10 19.17 -6.36 8.76
C ILE A 10 20.32 -5.83 7.92
N VAL A 11 20.44 -6.28 6.68
CA VAL A 11 21.33 -5.73 5.66
C VAL A 11 20.48 -4.83 4.77
N LEU A 12 20.67 -3.51 4.90
CA LEU A 12 19.89 -2.50 4.23
C LEU A 12 20.63 -1.99 2.98
N PHE A 13 20.31 -2.51 1.80
CA PHE A 13 20.80 -1.99 0.53
C PHE A 13 20.16 -0.65 0.20
N GLY A 14 20.98 0.28 -0.31
CA GLY A 14 20.52 1.65 -0.54
C GLY A 14 20.39 2.46 0.75
N ALA A 15 21.17 2.15 1.78
CA ALA A 15 21.08 2.74 3.11
C ALA A 15 21.26 4.27 3.14
N THR A 16 21.87 4.87 2.13
CA THR A 16 22.02 6.33 1.99
C THR A 16 20.88 6.98 1.18
N GLY A 17 19.91 6.20 0.74
CA GLY A 17 18.79 6.66 -0.08
C GLY A 17 17.63 7.26 0.72
N ASP A 18 16.73 7.92 0.02
CA ASP A 18 15.58 8.65 0.59
C ASP A 18 14.67 7.75 1.46
N LEU A 19 14.31 6.55 0.98
CA LEU A 19 13.47 5.63 1.74
C LEU A 19 14.11 5.19 3.05
N ALA A 20 15.42 4.86 3.02
CA ALA A 20 16.15 4.46 4.20
C ALA A 20 16.18 5.58 5.25
N MET A 21 16.50 6.81 4.81
CA MET A 21 16.63 7.97 5.69
C MET A 21 15.29 8.49 6.23
N ARG A 22 14.24 8.49 5.40
CA ARG A 22 12.92 9.07 5.78
C ARG A 22 11.97 8.08 6.42
N LYS A 23 12.18 6.76 6.23
CA LYS A 23 11.23 5.74 6.69
C LYS A 23 11.90 4.61 7.47
N LEU A 24 12.83 3.85 6.87
CA LEU A 24 13.29 2.62 7.48
C LEU A 24 14.08 2.85 8.76
N LEU A 25 15.07 3.74 8.73
CA LEU A 25 15.89 4.04 9.91
C LEU A 25 15.09 4.73 11.03
N PRO A 26 14.20 5.73 10.75
CA PRO A 26 13.26 6.26 11.74
C PRO A 26 12.36 5.20 12.36
N CYS A 27 11.79 4.29 11.58
CA CYS A 27 10.95 3.19 12.08
C CYS A 27 11.73 2.22 12.97
N LEU A 28 12.97 1.87 12.58
CA LEU A 28 13.86 1.04 13.41
C LEU A 28 14.26 1.74 14.71
N TYR A 29 14.49 3.05 14.68
CA TYR A 29 14.72 3.83 15.89
C TYR A 29 13.48 3.81 16.80
N GLN A 30 12.29 4.00 16.26
CA GLN A 30 11.04 3.97 17.04
C GLN A 30 10.80 2.62 17.69
N ALA A 31 11.03 1.53 16.95
CA ALA A 31 10.95 0.17 17.48
C ALA A 31 12.00 -0.10 18.57
N HIS A 32 13.23 0.45 18.39
CA HIS A 32 14.27 0.40 19.42
C HIS A 32 13.87 1.15 20.70
N ALA A 33 13.38 2.38 20.54
CA ALA A 33 12.95 3.21 21.66
C ALA A 33 11.77 2.59 22.44
N ALA A 34 10.92 1.82 21.75
CA ALA A 34 9.84 1.05 22.36
C ALA A 34 10.28 -0.28 22.97
N GLY A 35 11.58 -0.61 22.96
CA GLY A 35 12.12 -1.87 23.52
C GLY A 35 11.71 -3.12 22.75
N LEU A 36 11.28 -3.00 21.50
CA LEU A 36 10.79 -4.11 20.67
C LEU A 36 11.90 -4.87 19.96
N LEU A 37 13.02 -4.20 19.63
CA LEU A 37 14.12 -4.85 18.96
C LEU A 37 14.93 -5.74 19.92
N HIS A 38 15.33 -6.92 19.46
CA HIS A 38 16.22 -7.78 20.22
C HIS A 38 17.50 -7.02 20.61
N PRO A 39 18.05 -7.18 21.84
CA PRO A 39 19.24 -6.46 22.31
C PRO A 39 20.42 -6.63 21.34
N GLU A 40 20.63 -7.85 20.85
CA GLU A 40 21.69 -8.21 19.92
C GLU A 40 21.35 -7.94 18.44
N GLY A 41 20.15 -7.41 18.12
CA GLY A 41 19.76 -7.11 16.75
C GLY A 41 20.66 -6.06 16.11
N ARG A 42 21.20 -6.34 14.91
CA ARG A 42 22.15 -5.48 14.19
C ARG A 42 21.53 -4.93 12.89
N ILE A 43 21.94 -3.71 12.54
CA ILE A 43 21.58 -3.03 11.30
C ILE A 43 22.89 -2.77 10.52
N LEU A 44 23.01 -3.36 9.35
CA LEU A 44 24.15 -3.19 8.46
C LEU A 44 23.71 -2.38 7.24
N GLY A 45 24.00 -1.09 7.23
CA GLY A 45 23.76 -0.22 6.08
C GLY A 45 24.77 -0.51 4.97
N VAL A 46 24.29 -0.69 3.74
CA VAL A 46 25.15 -0.89 2.58
C VAL A 46 24.74 0.02 1.42
N SER A 47 25.71 0.66 0.79
CA SER A 47 25.52 1.42 -0.46
C SER A 47 26.84 1.65 -1.17
N ARG A 48 26.80 2.25 -2.36
CA ARG A 48 28.00 2.62 -3.13
C ARG A 48 28.76 3.83 -2.57
N SER A 49 28.16 4.56 -1.65
CA SER A 49 28.79 5.75 -1.06
C SER A 49 30.02 5.33 -0.25
N LYS A 50 31.16 5.94 -0.55
CA LYS A 50 32.43 5.68 0.16
C LYS A 50 32.43 6.37 1.52
N LEU A 51 31.78 5.74 2.48
CA LEU A 51 31.71 6.18 3.88
C LEU A 51 32.27 5.08 4.77
N ASP A 52 32.81 5.46 5.92
CA ASP A 52 32.97 4.55 7.04
C ASP A 52 31.71 4.57 7.94
N THR A 53 31.71 3.76 8.99
CA THR A 53 30.56 3.73 9.92
C THR A 53 30.35 5.08 10.59
N ALA A 54 31.39 5.82 10.95
CA ALA A 54 31.26 7.13 11.60
C ALA A 54 30.58 8.15 10.68
N GLY A 55 31.05 8.28 9.44
CA GLY A 55 30.44 9.18 8.45
C GLY A 55 29.00 8.78 8.09
N PHE A 56 28.68 7.47 8.08
CA PHE A 56 27.30 7.02 7.89
C PHE A 56 26.41 7.40 9.07
N LEU A 57 26.89 7.27 10.32
CA LEU A 57 26.15 7.66 11.51
C LEU A 57 25.89 9.17 11.55
N GLU A 58 26.85 10.01 11.16
CA GLU A 58 26.64 11.47 11.01
C GLU A 58 25.54 11.75 9.99
N LYS A 59 25.57 11.07 8.82
CA LYS A 59 24.54 11.22 7.79
C LYS A 59 23.17 10.80 8.31
N ILE A 60 23.05 9.68 8.99
CA ILE A 60 21.74 9.26 9.56
C ILE A 60 21.23 10.29 10.55
N HIS A 61 22.11 10.82 11.42
CA HIS A 61 21.72 11.79 12.42
C HIS A 61 21.17 13.06 11.77
N SER A 62 21.81 13.57 10.70
CA SER A 62 21.35 14.78 10.00
C SER A 62 20.05 14.54 9.26
N ASP A 63 19.93 13.44 8.51
CA ASP A 63 18.90 13.25 7.51
C ASP A 63 17.66 12.52 8.07
N SER A 64 17.83 11.65 9.08
CA SER A 64 16.73 10.83 9.61
C SER A 64 16.05 11.42 10.84
N LYS A 65 16.77 12.19 11.66
CA LYS A 65 16.25 12.75 12.91
C LYS A 65 14.96 13.54 12.73
N ILE A 66 14.85 14.34 11.67
CA ILE A 66 13.68 15.16 11.37
C ILE A 66 12.43 14.34 11.01
N HIS A 67 12.61 13.07 10.68
CA HIS A 67 11.54 12.15 10.30
C HIS A 67 11.08 11.24 11.46
N ILE A 68 11.74 11.34 12.63
CA ILE A 68 11.31 10.61 13.82
C ILE A 68 10.11 11.33 14.43
N LYS A 69 8.94 10.70 14.36
CA LYS A 69 7.67 11.29 14.79
C LYS A 69 7.41 11.22 16.29
N THR A 70 8.08 10.31 16.99
CA THR A 70 8.02 10.18 18.45
C THR A 70 9.06 11.06 19.10
N HIS A 71 8.97 11.25 20.43
CA HIS A 71 9.97 12.02 21.15
C HIS A 71 11.37 11.47 20.90
N PHE A 72 12.20 12.24 20.21
CA PHE A 72 13.60 11.95 20.04
C PHE A 72 14.32 12.12 21.38
N SER A 73 15.10 11.13 21.77
CA SER A 73 15.98 11.18 22.95
C SER A 73 17.43 10.94 22.51
N GLU A 74 18.32 11.83 22.88
CA GLU A 74 19.75 11.67 22.55
C GLU A 74 20.35 10.42 23.19
N GLU A 75 19.97 10.10 24.43
CA GLU A 75 20.40 8.87 25.11
C GLU A 75 19.95 7.62 24.32
N MET A 76 18.68 7.59 23.92
CA MET A 76 18.14 6.49 23.14
C MET A 76 18.78 6.41 21.76
N TRP A 77 19.10 7.56 21.15
CA TRP A 77 19.83 7.62 19.90
C TRP A 77 21.22 7.02 20.02
N GLN A 78 21.99 7.38 21.06
CA GLN A 78 23.31 6.82 21.32
C GLN A 78 23.26 5.30 21.58
N SER A 79 22.19 4.80 22.16
CA SER A 79 21.93 3.35 22.29
C SER A 79 21.62 2.70 20.94
N PHE A 80 20.78 3.35 20.12
CA PHE A 80 20.38 2.86 18.81
C PHE A 80 21.57 2.74 17.83
N VAL A 81 22.42 3.76 17.75
CA VAL A 81 23.52 3.78 16.79
C VAL A 81 24.59 2.71 17.06
N ARG A 82 24.68 2.21 18.29
CA ARG A 82 25.62 1.10 18.64
C ARG A 82 25.33 -0.19 17.89
N ARG A 83 24.11 -0.38 17.41
CA ARG A 83 23.69 -1.55 16.61
C ARG A 83 23.88 -1.36 15.11
N ILE A 84 24.37 -0.18 14.68
CA ILE A 84 24.50 0.17 13.27
C ILE A 84 25.96 0.03 12.83
N GLN A 85 26.16 -0.62 11.71
CA GLN A 85 27.43 -0.69 10.99
C GLN A 85 27.19 -0.29 9.53
N TYR A 86 28.25 0.08 8.83
CA TYR A 86 28.19 0.41 7.40
C TYR A 86 29.29 -0.28 6.62
N LEU A 87 28.94 -0.72 5.42
CA LEU A 87 29.88 -1.23 4.41
C LEU A 87 29.61 -0.58 3.05
N THR A 88 30.69 -0.25 2.34
CA THR A 88 30.59 0.14 0.93
C THR A 88 30.43 -1.14 0.11
N VAL A 89 29.28 -1.25 -0.63
CA VAL A 89 28.97 -2.38 -1.49
C VAL A 89 28.42 -1.87 -2.82
N ASP A 90 29.07 -2.26 -3.91
CA ASP A 90 28.50 -2.13 -5.26
C ASP A 90 27.81 -3.45 -5.63
N VAL A 91 26.52 -3.35 -5.99
CA VAL A 91 25.71 -4.51 -6.39
C VAL A 91 26.31 -5.28 -7.57
N ASN A 92 27.12 -4.63 -8.40
CA ASN A 92 27.77 -5.26 -9.56
C ASN A 92 29.14 -5.90 -9.23
N ASN A 93 29.61 -5.81 -7.99
CA ASN A 93 30.93 -6.30 -7.60
C ASN A 93 30.86 -7.47 -6.61
N LEU A 94 31.16 -8.69 -7.06
CA LEU A 94 31.11 -9.89 -6.24
C LEU A 94 32.05 -9.82 -5.02
N SER A 95 33.22 -9.20 -5.13
CA SER A 95 34.15 -9.11 -4.00
C SER A 95 33.61 -8.33 -2.81
N ASP A 96 32.73 -7.35 -3.07
CA ASP A 96 32.06 -6.59 -2.02
C ASP A 96 31.04 -7.48 -1.28
N PHE A 97 30.40 -8.42 -1.99
CA PHE A 97 29.50 -9.41 -1.37
C PHE A 97 30.27 -10.46 -0.56
N GLU A 98 31.49 -10.82 -0.95
CA GLU A 98 32.33 -11.67 -0.13
C GLU A 98 32.66 -11.03 1.22
N GLN A 99 33.02 -9.73 1.22
CA GLN A 99 33.22 -8.96 2.44
C GLN A 99 31.94 -8.84 3.28
N LEU A 100 30.80 -8.58 2.63
CA LEU A 100 29.49 -8.56 3.28
C LEU A 100 29.19 -9.91 3.94
N ALA A 101 29.41 -11.02 3.23
CA ALA A 101 29.18 -12.37 3.74
C ALA A 101 30.06 -12.68 4.94
N GLN A 102 31.32 -12.30 4.89
CA GLN A 102 32.24 -12.44 6.04
C GLN A 102 31.69 -11.69 7.26
N THR A 103 31.25 -10.45 7.07
CA THR A 103 30.70 -9.60 8.13
C THR A 103 29.42 -10.19 8.75
N VAL A 104 28.53 -10.73 7.93
CA VAL A 104 27.27 -11.37 8.40
C VAL A 104 27.59 -12.69 9.10
N LYS A 105 28.40 -13.56 8.49
CA LYS A 105 28.70 -14.90 9.00
C LYS A 105 29.65 -14.88 10.23
N ALA A 106 30.38 -13.79 10.47
CA ALA A 106 31.23 -13.67 11.69
C ALA A 106 30.37 -13.68 12.97
N ARG A 107 29.03 -13.54 12.84
CA ARG A 107 28.11 -13.57 13.95
C ARG A 107 27.41 -14.93 14.02
N THR A 108 27.76 -15.71 15.04
CA THR A 108 27.27 -17.11 15.17
C THR A 108 25.89 -17.26 15.81
N GLN A 109 25.31 -16.19 16.33
CA GLN A 109 24.05 -16.22 17.10
C GLN A 109 22.87 -15.54 16.38
N THR A 110 22.97 -15.32 15.07
CA THR A 110 21.90 -14.66 14.31
C THR A 110 20.94 -15.72 13.76
N ASP A 111 19.71 -15.74 14.26
CA ASP A 111 18.68 -16.67 13.79
C ASP A 111 18.10 -16.25 12.43
N ASN A 112 18.08 -14.95 12.16
CA ASN A 112 17.44 -14.40 10.96
C ASN A 112 18.30 -13.32 10.31
N VAL A 113 18.48 -13.42 8.99
CA VAL A 113 19.13 -12.40 8.17
C VAL A 113 18.09 -11.80 7.22
N VAL A 114 17.84 -10.52 7.35
CA VAL A 114 16.92 -9.77 6.48
C VAL A 114 17.74 -8.95 5.49
N ILE A 115 17.62 -9.26 4.23
CA ILE A 115 18.23 -8.49 3.13
C ILE A 115 17.16 -7.56 2.57
N TYR A 116 17.25 -6.27 2.86
CA TYR A 116 16.29 -5.28 2.40
C TYR A 116 16.81 -4.54 1.18
N LEU A 117 16.20 -4.76 0.01
CA LEU A 117 16.59 -4.11 -1.24
C LEU A 117 15.82 -2.79 -1.44
N SER A 118 16.28 -1.72 -0.79
CA SER A 118 15.80 -0.34 -1.02
C SER A 118 16.52 0.29 -2.21
N THR A 119 16.51 -0.40 -3.36
CA THR A 119 17.20 -0.03 -4.58
C THR A 119 16.27 -0.13 -5.79
N ALA A 120 16.70 0.40 -6.95
CA ALA A 120 15.93 0.24 -8.17
C ALA A 120 15.80 -1.24 -8.58
N PRO A 121 14.67 -1.68 -9.19
CA PRO A 121 14.41 -3.08 -9.53
C PRO A 121 15.48 -3.76 -10.39
N LYS A 122 16.16 -3.02 -11.26
CA LYS A 122 17.27 -3.52 -12.08
C LYS A 122 18.44 -4.12 -11.27
N PHE A 123 18.51 -3.82 -9.97
CA PHE A 123 19.53 -4.34 -9.08
C PHE A 123 19.08 -5.58 -8.28
N PHE A 124 17.81 -6.00 -8.39
CA PHE A 124 17.33 -7.15 -7.62
C PHE A 124 17.97 -8.46 -8.06
N ALA A 125 17.95 -8.75 -9.38
CA ALA A 125 18.57 -9.96 -9.91
C ALA A 125 20.08 -10.07 -9.63
N PRO A 126 20.91 -9.05 -9.95
CA PRO A 126 22.33 -9.09 -9.62
C PRO A 126 22.61 -9.25 -8.13
N ALA A 127 21.85 -8.56 -7.26
CA ALA A 127 22.02 -8.71 -5.82
C ALA A 127 21.70 -10.14 -5.35
N CYS A 128 20.58 -10.71 -5.80
CA CYS A 128 20.18 -12.08 -5.45
C CYS A 128 21.21 -13.12 -5.93
N GLU A 129 21.73 -12.95 -7.15
CA GLU A 129 22.78 -13.81 -7.69
C GLU A 129 24.05 -13.77 -6.83
N HIS A 130 24.54 -12.57 -6.50
CA HIS A 130 25.76 -12.43 -5.70
C HIS A 130 25.55 -12.93 -4.26
N LEU A 131 24.37 -12.65 -3.64
CA LEU A 131 24.03 -13.19 -2.33
C LEU A 131 24.07 -14.72 -2.33
N ALA A 132 23.53 -15.38 -3.36
CA ALA A 132 23.55 -16.83 -3.49
C ALA A 132 24.98 -17.36 -3.67
N LYS A 133 25.80 -16.71 -4.52
CA LYS A 133 27.20 -17.10 -4.73
C LYS A 133 28.05 -17.08 -3.45
N VAL A 134 27.75 -16.14 -2.54
CA VAL A 134 28.47 -16.05 -1.25
C VAL A 134 27.75 -16.82 -0.12
N GLY A 135 26.68 -17.56 -0.43
CA GLY A 135 25.92 -18.38 0.52
C GLY A 135 25.13 -17.56 1.55
N LEU A 136 24.57 -16.42 1.13
CA LEU A 136 23.59 -15.61 1.86
C LEU A 136 22.19 -15.79 1.29
N ASN A 137 21.78 -17.05 1.03
CA ASN A 137 20.44 -17.43 0.58
C ASN A 137 19.90 -18.67 1.31
N GLY A 138 20.47 -19.00 2.47
CA GLY A 138 19.99 -20.09 3.32
C GLY A 138 18.54 -19.86 3.81
N SER A 139 17.92 -20.88 4.40
CA SER A 139 16.52 -20.83 4.85
C SER A 139 16.24 -19.77 5.93
N ASN A 140 17.27 -19.31 6.63
CA ASN A 140 17.21 -18.22 7.61
C ASN A 140 17.36 -16.83 6.99
N VAL A 141 17.57 -16.72 5.66
CA VAL A 141 17.72 -15.44 4.94
C VAL A 141 16.38 -15.08 4.29
N ARG A 142 15.97 -13.86 4.50
CA ARG A 142 14.75 -13.27 3.94
C ARG A 142 15.10 -12.10 3.07
N ILE A 143 14.50 -12.03 1.86
CA ILE A 143 14.73 -10.94 0.93
C ILE A 143 13.50 -10.05 0.85
N VAL A 144 13.68 -8.76 1.04
CA VAL A 144 12.62 -7.75 0.99
C VAL A 144 12.77 -6.93 -0.29
N LEU A 145 11.71 -6.89 -1.07
CA LEU A 145 11.65 -6.18 -2.35
C LEU A 145 10.70 -4.99 -2.25
N GLU A 146 11.22 -3.81 -2.59
CA GLU A 146 10.43 -2.58 -2.69
C GLU A 146 9.80 -2.41 -4.07
N LYS A 147 8.70 -1.66 -4.10
CA LYS A 147 8.11 -1.23 -5.37
C LYS A 147 9.00 -0.21 -6.11
N PRO A 148 8.92 -0.18 -7.46
CA PRO A 148 8.02 -0.94 -8.32
C PRO A 148 8.50 -2.37 -8.58
N LEU A 149 7.55 -3.33 -8.59
CA LEU A 149 7.79 -4.71 -8.97
C LEU A 149 7.33 -4.97 -10.42
N GLY A 150 7.98 -4.27 -11.35
CA GLY A 150 7.63 -4.20 -12.76
C GLY A 150 6.82 -2.95 -13.11
N THR A 151 6.71 -2.70 -14.41
CA THR A 151 5.90 -1.63 -15.03
C THR A 151 4.76 -2.18 -15.89
N ASP A 152 4.77 -3.49 -16.09
CA ASP A 152 3.80 -4.30 -16.81
C ASP A 152 3.89 -5.77 -16.34
N LEU A 153 3.02 -6.63 -16.86
CA LEU A 153 3.00 -8.05 -16.51
C LEU A 153 4.33 -8.75 -16.83
N ALA A 154 4.89 -8.51 -18.03
CA ALA A 154 6.09 -9.20 -18.49
C ALA A 154 7.31 -8.85 -17.62
N SER A 155 7.53 -7.57 -17.31
CA SER A 155 8.61 -7.13 -16.44
C SER A 155 8.43 -7.59 -14.99
N SER A 156 7.19 -7.66 -14.50
CA SER A 156 6.90 -8.21 -13.17
C SER A 156 7.20 -9.70 -13.09
N GLN A 157 6.79 -10.48 -14.11
CA GLN A 157 7.12 -11.90 -14.21
C GLN A 157 8.62 -12.14 -14.28
N GLN A 158 9.34 -11.30 -15.04
CA GLN A 158 10.79 -11.41 -15.16
C GLN A 158 11.47 -11.16 -13.80
N ILE A 159 11.13 -10.09 -13.10
CA ILE A 159 11.67 -9.79 -11.76
C ILE A 159 11.40 -10.97 -10.80
N ASN A 160 10.17 -11.46 -10.78
CA ASN A 160 9.80 -12.60 -9.93
C ASN A 160 10.58 -13.87 -10.29
N ALA A 161 10.75 -14.17 -11.58
CA ALA A 161 11.49 -15.34 -12.05
C ALA A 161 12.98 -15.25 -11.71
N ASP A 162 13.59 -14.07 -11.87
CA ASP A 162 15.00 -13.84 -11.56
C ASP A 162 15.29 -14.03 -10.06
N VAL A 163 14.47 -13.47 -9.19
CA VAL A 163 14.62 -13.63 -7.74
C VAL A 163 14.37 -15.08 -7.31
N ALA A 164 13.38 -15.76 -7.91
CA ALA A 164 13.02 -17.13 -7.60
C ALA A 164 14.10 -18.16 -8.00
N GLN A 165 15.09 -17.79 -8.82
CA GLN A 165 16.26 -18.65 -9.07
C GLN A 165 17.11 -18.86 -7.82
N TYR A 166 17.08 -17.93 -6.87
CA TYR A 166 18.00 -17.89 -5.73
C TYR A 166 17.29 -18.00 -4.38
N PHE A 167 16.01 -17.63 -4.29
CA PHE A 167 15.21 -17.60 -3.07
C PHE A 167 13.87 -18.30 -3.27
N GLN A 168 13.43 -19.05 -2.26
CA GLN A 168 12.10 -19.66 -2.23
C GLN A 168 11.02 -18.59 -1.95
N GLU A 169 9.77 -18.80 -2.38
CA GLU A 169 8.67 -17.83 -2.19
C GLU A 169 8.49 -17.46 -0.69
N GLN A 170 8.71 -18.40 0.22
CA GLN A 170 8.62 -18.18 1.66
C GLN A 170 9.71 -17.26 2.22
N GLN A 171 10.77 -17.02 1.45
CA GLN A 171 11.86 -16.10 1.79
C GLN A 171 11.67 -14.72 1.18
N ILE A 172 10.67 -14.52 0.27
CA ILE A 172 10.49 -13.29 -0.51
C ILE A 172 9.36 -12.45 0.09
N TYR A 173 9.69 -11.25 0.52
CA TYR A 173 8.80 -10.28 1.15
C TYR A 173 8.59 -9.07 0.23
N ARG A 174 7.49 -9.08 -0.55
CA ARG A 174 7.15 -7.97 -1.46
C ARG A 174 6.34 -6.92 -0.73
N ILE A 175 6.91 -5.72 -0.62
CA ILE A 175 6.32 -4.62 0.14
C ILE A 175 5.13 -4.00 -0.60
N ASP A 176 4.00 -3.95 0.10
CA ASP A 176 2.97 -2.95 -0.07
C ASP A 176 2.72 -2.28 1.28
N HIS A 177 3.09 -1.02 1.42
CA HIS A 177 3.01 -0.35 2.72
C HIS A 177 1.57 -0.12 3.21
N TYR A 178 0.55 -0.26 2.35
CA TYR A 178 -0.85 -0.25 2.80
C TYR A 178 -1.20 -1.48 3.63
N LEU A 179 -0.59 -2.63 3.37
CA LEU A 179 -0.78 -3.84 4.19
C LEU A 179 -0.23 -3.67 5.61
N GLY A 180 0.75 -2.79 5.80
CA GLY A 180 1.26 -2.40 7.11
C GLY A 180 0.36 -1.40 7.87
N LYS A 181 -0.75 -0.91 7.31
CA LYS A 181 -1.68 -0.02 8.01
C LYS A 181 -2.64 -0.83 8.88
N GLU A 182 -2.64 -0.59 10.19
CA GLU A 182 -3.55 -1.24 11.14
C GLU A 182 -5.02 -1.01 10.75
N SER A 183 -5.34 0.17 10.23
CA SER A 183 -6.69 0.51 9.75
C SER A 183 -7.16 -0.39 8.60
N LEU A 184 -6.28 -0.82 7.69
CA LEU A 184 -6.64 -1.80 6.67
C LEU A 184 -6.78 -3.20 7.25
N GLN A 185 -5.88 -3.61 8.13
CA GLN A 185 -5.94 -4.90 8.81
C GLN A 185 -7.22 -5.03 9.64
N ASN A 186 -7.73 -3.94 10.20
CA ASN A 186 -8.98 -3.89 10.95
C ASN A 186 -10.23 -4.30 10.14
N VAL A 187 -10.16 -4.34 8.81
CA VAL A 187 -11.27 -4.86 7.98
C VAL A 187 -11.55 -6.33 8.29
N LEU A 188 -10.53 -7.14 8.60
CA LEU A 188 -10.70 -8.56 8.92
C LEU A 188 -11.49 -8.77 10.24
N PRO A 189 -11.04 -8.22 11.40
CA PRO A 189 -11.81 -8.36 12.63
C PRO A 189 -13.17 -7.65 12.56
N LEU A 190 -13.30 -6.53 11.84
CA LEU A 190 -14.59 -5.89 11.62
C LEU A 190 -15.58 -6.85 10.96
N ARG A 191 -15.18 -7.49 9.87
CA ARG A 191 -16.04 -8.41 9.12
C ARG A 191 -16.26 -9.73 9.84
N PHE A 192 -15.19 -10.40 10.24
CA PHE A 192 -15.23 -11.79 10.67
C PHE A 192 -15.31 -11.97 12.19
N GLY A 193 -15.07 -10.91 12.94
CA GLY A 193 -15.16 -10.87 14.40
C GLY A 193 -16.50 -10.34 14.94
N ASN A 194 -17.35 -9.75 14.08
CA ASN A 194 -18.63 -9.15 14.47
C ASN A 194 -19.80 -9.76 13.70
N ILE A 195 -20.77 -10.31 14.41
CA ILE A 195 -21.91 -11.01 13.82
C ILE A 195 -22.82 -10.10 12.97
N PHE A 196 -22.75 -8.78 13.11
CA PHE A 196 -23.60 -7.84 12.37
C PHE A 196 -23.18 -7.63 10.93
N PHE A 197 -21.87 -7.80 10.60
CA PHE A 197 -21.33 -7.38 9.32
C PHE A 197 -21.31 -8.50 8.28
N GLU A 198 -20.82 -9.68 8.61
CA GLU A 198 -20.66 -10.76 7.64
C GLU A 198 -21.97 -11.16 6.94
N PRO A 199 -23.14 -11.25 7.62
CA PRO A 199 -24.39 -11.56 6.96
C PRO A 199 -24.87 -10.53 5.94
N VAL A 200 -24.51 -9.26 6.09
CA VAL A 200 -24.93 -8.17 5.20
C VAL A 200 -23.83 -7.75 4.21
N TRP A 201 -22.66 -8.37 4.27
CA TRP A 201 -21.49 -8.04 3.47
C TRP A 201 -21.48 -8.83 2.15
N ASN A 202 -22.52 -8.68 1.34
CA ASN A 202 -22.71 -9.41 0.10
C ASN A 202 -23.72 -8.70 -0.83
N ARG A 203 -23.88 -9.25 -2.04
CA ARG A 203 -24.75 -8.73 -3.11
C ARG A 203 -26.22 -8.56 -2.73
N ASP A 204 -26.72 -9.27 -1.74
CA ASP A 204 -28.14 -9.17 -1.38
C ASP A 204 -28.41 -7.86 -0.64
N PHE A 205 -27.41 -7.32 0.07
CA PHE A 205 -27.52 -6.12 0.87
C PHE A 205 -26.67 -4.96 0.34
N ALA A 206 -25.50 -5.20 -0.23
CA ALA A 206 -24.63 -4.17 -0.78
C ALA A 206 -25.18 -3.64 -2.12
N GLN A 207 -25.28 -2.33 -2.25
CA GLN A 207 -25.60 -1.64 -3.49
C GLN A 207 -24.35 -1.35 -4.31
N SER A 208 -23.30 -0.87 -3.65
CA SER A 208 -22.01 -0.56 -4.26
C SER A 208 -20.89 -0.52 -3.22
N VAL A 209 -19.65 -0.66 -3.69
CA VAL A 209 -18.46 -0.43 -2.90
C VAL A 209 -17.64 0.67 -3.57
N GLN A 210 -17.12 1.62 -2.78
CA GLN A 210 -16.19 2.64 -3.27
C GLN A 210 -14.86 2.51 -2.52
N ILE A 211 -13.76 2.59 -3.24
CA ILE A 211 -12.40 2.60 -2.67
C ILE A 211 -11.68 3.80 -3.25
N THR A 212 -11.34 4.75 -2.40
CA THR A 212 -10.68 6.00 -2.79
C THR A 212 -9.34 6.13 -2.09
N ILE A 213 -8.29 6.47 -2.84
CA ILE A 213 -7.02 6.99 -2.31
C ILE A 213 -6.78 8.33 -2.96
N ALA A 214 -6.96 9.41 -2.22
CA ALA A 214 -6.75 10.77 -2.65
C ALA A 214 -5.42 11.33 -2.12
N GLU A 215 -4.65 11.96 -2.99
CA GLU A 215 -3.41 12.64 -2.65
C GLU A 215 -3.56 14.15 -2.86
N GLN A 216 -3.27 14.93 -1.81
CA GLN A 216 -3.33 16.40 -1.89
C GLN A 216 -2.13 16.98 -2.64
N LEU A 217 -0.98 16.32 -2.59
CA LEU A 217 0.22 16.72 -3.31
C LEU A 217 0.13 16.39 -4.80
N GLY A 218 0.85 17.16 -5.62
CA GLY A 218 1.10 16.86 -7.02
C GLY A 218 2.28 15.91 -7.22
N VAL A 219 2.90 15.98 -8.38
CA VAL A 219 4.12 15.20 -8.67
C VAL A 219 5.38 15.89 -8.15
N GLU A 220 5.32 17.18 -7.90
CA GLU A 220 6.38 18.04 -7.36
C GLU A 220 7.69 17.83 -8.16
N GLU A 221 8.82 17.57 -7.50
CA GLU A 221 10.13 17.34 -8.13
C GLU A 221 10.27 15.96 -8.83
N ARG A 222 9.23 15.12 -8.78
CA ARG A 222 9.25 13.75 -9.31
C ARG A 222 8.55 13.62 -10.67
N GLY A 223 8.40 14.72 -11.43
CA GLY A 223 7.66 14.74 -12.70
C GLY A 223 8.14 13.68 -13.69
N GLU A 224 9.44 13.60 -13.97
CA GLU A 224 10.03 12.61 -14.89
C GLU A 224 9.73 11.16 -14.47
N PHE A 225 9.92 10.84 -13.20
CA PHE A 225 9.62 9.50 -12.69
C PHE A 225 8.13 9.18 -12.80
N TYR A 226 7.28 10.14 -12.42
CA TYR A 226 5.84 9.91 -12.42
C TYR A 226 5.26 9.82 -13.83
N ASP A 227 5.85 10.55 -14.78
CA ASP A 227 5.43 10.52 -16.18
C ASP A 227 5.60 9.12 -16.81
N GLY A 228 6.61 8.40 -16.39
CA GLY A 228 6.80 6.98 -16.75
C GLY A 228 5.92 5.97 -15.98
N THR A 229 5.18 6.43 -14.95
CA THR A 229 4.44 5.54 -14.05
C THR A 229 2.93 5.70 -14.20
N GLY A 230 2.38 6.87 -13.89
CA GLY A 230 0.95 7.18 -13.87
C GLY A 230 0.20 6.60 -12.65
N ALA A 231 -1.02 7.09 -12.45
CA ALA A 231 -1.84 6.75 -11.29
C ALA A 231 -2.28 5.27 -11.26
N LEU A 232 -2.48 4.66 -12.43
CA LEU A 232 -2.90 3.25 -12.52
C LEU A 232 -1.81 2.31 -11.95
N ARG A 233 -0.55 2.51 -12.37
CA ARG A 233 0.58 1.71 -11.89
C ARG A 233 0.99 2.06 -10.46
N ASP A 234 0.95 3.37 -10.12
CA ASP A 234 1.41 3.82 -8.80
C ASP A 234 0.47 3.40 -7.67
N MET A 235 -0.85 3.38 -7.93
CA MET A 235 -1.85 3.24 -6.87
C MET A 235 -2.86 2.11 -7.09
N VAL A 236 -3.35 1.87 -8.32
CA VAL A 236 -4.43 0.92 -8.54
C VAL A 236 -3.91 -0.51 -8.54
N GLN A 237 -2.86 -0.79 -9.30
CA GLN A 237 -2.27 -2.12 -9.46
C GLN A 237 -1.79 -2.73 -8.13
N ASN A 238 -1.55 -1.91 -7.15
CA ASN A 238 -1.03 -2.30 -5.84
C ASN A 238 -2.01 -1.95 -4.70
N HIS A 239 -1.94 -0.76 -4.14
CA HIS A 239 -2.64 -0.37 -2.91
C HIS A 239 -4.16 -0.53 -2.98
N ILE A 240 -4.79 -0.03 -4.06
CA ILE A 240 -6.25 -0.16 -4.23
C ILE A 240 -6.64 -1.62 -4.42
N MET A 241 -5.83 -2.39 -5.15
CA MET A 241 -6.05 -3.84 -5.30
C MET A 241 -6.00 -4.56 -3.95
N GLN A 242 -5.07 -4.19 -3.07
CA GLN A 242 -5.01 -4.77 -1.71
C GLN A 242 -6.25 -4.40 -0.88
N MET A 243 -6.67 -3.13 -0.91
CA MET A 243 -7.91 -2.72 -0.24
C MET A 243 -9.13 -3.47 -0.78
N LEU A 244 -9.22 -3.64 -2.10
CA LEU A 244 -10.26 -4.42 -2.76
C LEU A 244 -10.28 -5.87 -2.25
N CYS A 245 -9.11 -6.51 -2.16
CA CYS A 245 -9.00 -7.88 -1.66
C CYS A 245 -9.53 -8.01 -0.23
N PHE A 246 -9.15 -7.13 0.69
CA PHE A 246 -9.62 -7.17 2.09
C PHE A 246 -11.14 -6.96 2.21
N VAL A 247 -11.71 -6.14 1.34
CA VAL A 247 -13.17 -5.92 1.29
C VAL A 247 -13.89 -7.12 0.71
N ALA A 248 -13.36 -7.72 -0.37
CA ALA A 248 -14.11 -8.65 -1.20
C ALA A 248 -13.85 -10.13 -0.91
N MET A 249 -12.76 -10.47 -0.20
CA MET A 249 -12.37 -11.86 0.07
C MET A 249 -13.42 -12.62 0.88
N GLU A 250 -13.46 -13.94 0.71
CA GLU A 250 -14.20 -14.81 1.59
C GLU A 250 -13.48 -14.95 2.95
N ARG A 251 -14.18 -15.50 3.93
CA ARG A 251 -13.59 -15.78 5.24
C ARG A 251 -12.47 -16.82 5.09
N PRO A 252 -11.20 -16.48 5.43
CA PRO A 252 -10.11 -17.45 5.35
C PRO A 252 -10.30 -18.57 6.38
N LYS A 253 -9.71 -19.74 6.13
CA LYS A 253 -9.77 -20.89 7.04
C LYS A 253 -9.08 -20.59 8.37
N SER A 254 -8.00 -19.84 8.31
CA SER A 254 -7.26 -19.34 9.47
C SER A 254 -6.66 -17.96 9.15
N LEU A 255 -6.08 -17.30 10.16
CA LEU A 255 -5.31 -16.08 9.98
C LEU A 255 -3.85 -16.35 9.57
N GLY A 256 -3.52 -17.57 9.17
CA GLY A 256 -2.22 -17.91 8.58
C GLY A 256 -2.01 -17.21 7.24
N ALA A 257 -0.76 -16.92 6.91
CA ALA A 257 -0.42 -16.12 5.74
C ALA A 257 -0.99 -16.70 4.44
N ASP A 258 -0.86 -18.01 4.23
CA ASP A 258 -1.30 -18.64 2.99
C ASP A 258 -2.83 -18.68 2.88
N ASP A 259 -3.55 -18.96 3.97
CA ASP A 259 -5.02 -18.94 3.97
C ASP A 259 -5.58 -17.54 3.60
N VAL A 260 -4.97 -16.47 4.12
CA VAL A 260 -5.37 -15.09 3.80
C VAL A 260 -5.00 -14.74 2.36
N ARG A 261 -3.78 -15.07 1.90
CA ARG A 261 -3.31 -14.79 0.54
C ARG A 261 -4.07 -15.58 -0.52
N ASP A 262 -4.49 -16.82 -0.20
CA ASP A 262 -5.34 -17.61 -1.10
C ASP A 262 -6.71 -16.97 -1.32
N GLU A 263 -7.33 -16.41 -0.26
CA GLU A 263 -8.60 -15.70 -0.41
C GLU A 263 -8.43 -14.39 -1.18
N LYS A 264 -7.34 -13.66 -0.98
CA LYS A 264 -7.01 -12.46 -1.77
C LYS A 264 -6.83 -12.80 -3.25
N LEU A 265 -6.06 -13.86 -3.57
CA LEU A 265 -5.86 -14.32 -4.94
C LEU A 265 -7.18 -14.65 -5.63
N LYS A 266 -8.12 -15.31 -4.95
CA LYS A 266 -9.46 -15.60 -5.52
C LYS A 266 -10.21 -14.35 -5.91
N VAL A 267 -10.09 -13.26 -5.13
CA VAL A 267 -10.72 -11.97 -5.48
C VAL A 267 -10.13 -11.42 -6.77
N VAL A 268 -8.81 -11.34 -6.86
CA VAL A 268 -8.15 -10.77 -8.04
C VAL A 268 -8.42 -11.63 -9.29
N ALA A 269 -8.41 -12.95 -9.13
CA ALA A 269 -8.71 -13.87 -10.22
C ALA A 269 -10.18 -13.82 -10.68
N ALA A 270 -11.10 -13.38 -9.82
CA ALA A 270 -12.53 -13.22 -10.11
C ALA A 270 -12.90 -11.82 -10.64
N LEU A 271 -11.96 -10.88 -10.71
CA LEU A 271 -12.19 -9.60 -11.38
C LEU A 271 -12.52 -9.84 -12.84
N LYS A 272 -13.63 -9.28 -13.33
CA LYS A 272 -13.99 -9.41 -14.73
C LYS A 272 -12.93 -8.79 -15.63
N PRO A 273 -12.38 -9.52 -16.61
CA PRO A 273 -11.51 -8.95 -17.63
C PRO A 273 -12.21 -7.84 -18.39
N MET A 274 -11.49 -6.80 -18.78
CA MET A 274 -12.03 -5.69 -19.56
C MET A 274 -11.66 -5.81 -21.03
N THR A 275 -12.65 -5.75 -21.92
CA THR A 275 -12.44 -5.52 -23.35
C THR A 275 -12.13 -4.05 -23.62
N ALA A 276 -11.72 -3.68 -24.82
CA ALA A 276 -11.52 -2.29 -25.20
C ALA A 276 -12.79 -1.44 -25.01
N ASP A 277 -13.96 -1.99 -25.33
CA ASP A 277 -15.26 -1.31 -25.11
C ASP A 277 -15.57 -1.16 -23.60
N ASP A 278 -15.19 -2.16 -22.79
CA ASP A 278 -15.34 -2.06 -21.33
C ASP A 278 -14.44 -0.99 -20.76
N VAL A 279 -13.19 -0.89 -21.21
CA VAL A 279 -12.26 0.17 -20.78
C VAL A 279 -12.81 1.54 -21.16
N ALA A 280 -13.23 1.72 -22.42
CA ALA A 280 -13.81 2.99 -22.89
C ALA A 280 -15.04 3.43 -22.07
N ARG A 281 -15.82 2.46 -21.57
CA ARG A 281 -17.04 2.71 -20.80
C ARG A 281 -16.82 2.88 -19.31
N ASN A 282 -15.92 2.08 -18.74
CA ASN A 282 -15.82 1.87 -17.28
C ASN A 282 -14.56 2.45 -16.66
N VAL A 283 -13.65 3.04 -17.46
CA VAL A 283 -12.41 3.60 -16.95
C VAL A 283 -12.23 5.04 -17.40
N ILE A 284 -12.11 5.93 -16.43
CA ILE A 284 -11.84 7.36 -16.66
C ILE A 284 -10.40 7.65 -16.24
N ARG A 285 -9.61 8.22 -17.15
CA ARG A 285 -8.30 8.78 -16.83
C ARG A 285 -8.30 10.29 -16.98
N ALA A 286 -7.61 11.00 -16.09
CA ALA A 286 -7.56 12.45 -16.17
C ALA A 286 -6.21 13.02 -15.69
N GLN A 287 -5.97 14.30 -16.03
CA GLN A 287 -4.82 15.08 -15.56
C GLN A 287 -5.31 16.33 -14.81
N TYR A 288 -4.64 16.70 -13.71
CA TYR A 288 -4.97 17.95 -13.03
C TYR A 288 -4.49 19.16 -13.82
N THR A 289 -5.35 20.18 -13.89
CA THR A 289 -5.07 21.48 -14.49
C THR A 289 -4.79 22.53 -13.43
N ALA A 290 -4.19 23.65 -13.84
CA ALA A 290 -3.90 24.75 -12.93
C ALA A 290 -5.21 25.32 -12.33
N ALA A 291 -5.26 25.41 -11.01
CA ALA A 291 -6.36 26.02 -10.27
C ALA A 291 -5.90 26.43 -8.87
N ASN A 292 -6.57 27.39 -8.25
CA ASN A 292 -6.33 27.80 -6.87
C ASN A 292 -4.87 28.18 -6.58
N GLY A 293 -4.15 28.75 -7.55
CA GLY A 293 -2.74 29.11 -7.42
C GLY A 293 -1.75 27.95 -7.55
N LEU A 294 -2.23 26.74 -7.82
CA LEU A 294 -1.42 25.55 -8.06
C LEU A 294 -1.18 25.33 -9.56
N LYS A 295 -0.04 24.76 -9.89
CA LYS A 295 0.30 24.34 -11.28
C LYS A 295 -0.56 23.18 -11.74
N GLY A 296 -0.82 23.13 -13.05
CA GLY A 296 -1.30 21.92 -13.72
C GLY A 296 -0.19 20.91 -13.96
N TYR A 297 -0.54 19.66 -14.25
CA TYR A 297 0.41 18.57 -14.44
C TYR A 297 1.44 18.86 -15.52
N LEU A 298 1.01 19.35 -16.67
CA LEU A 298 1.91 19.71 -17.78
C LEU A 298 2.80 20.94 -17.50
N GLN A 299 2.62 21.61 -16.36
CA GLN A 299 3.44 22.73 -15.90
C GLN A 299 4.41 22.32 -14.79
N GLU A 300 4.35 21.07 -14.33
CA GLU A 300 5.25 20.57 -13.29
C GLU A 300 6.66 20.36 -13.87
N HIS A 301 7.65 20.37 -12.99
CA HIS A 301 9.06 20.22 -13.38
C HIS A 301 9.30 18.84 -14.02
N ASN A 302 10.02 18.83 -15.16
CA ASN A 302 10.38 17.61 -15.90
C ASN A 302 9.18 16.77 -16.39
N VAL A 303 8.01 17.36 -16.60
CA VAL A 303 6.89 16.73 -17.29
C VAL A 303 6.87 17.21 -18.74
N PRO A 304 6.83 16.30 -19.75
CA PRO A 304 6.68 16.68 -21.16
C PRO A 304 5.37 17.44 -21.39
N ALA A 305 5.44 18.51 -22.21
CA ALA A 305 4.26 19.36 -22.49
C ALA A 305 3.12 18.63 -23.22
N ASP A 306 3.43 17.51 -23.86
CA ASP A 306 2.49 16.64 -24.59
C ASP A 306 2.21 15.32 -23.85
N SER A 307 2.60 15.23 -22.58
CA SER A 307 2.36 14.03 -21.77
C SER A 307 0.87 13.67 -21.70
N ARG A 308 0.61 12.38 -21.83
CA ARG A 308 -0.73 11.77 -21.66
C ARG A 308 -0.82 10.88 -20.43
N THR A 309 0.16 10.94 -19.56
CA THR A 309 0.20 10.17 -18.32
C THR A 309 -0.89 10.65 -17.37
N GLU A 310 -1.69 9.74 -16.91
CA GLU A 310 -2.81 10.05 -16.01
C GLU A 310 -2.34 10.34 -14.58
N THR A 311 -2.91 11.39 -14.00
CA THR A 311 -2.74 11.74 -12.58
C THR A 311 -3.97 11.42 -11.74
N TYR A 312 -4.99 10.89 -12.40
CA TYR A 312 -6.26 10.47 -11.81
C TYR A 312 -6.82 9.28 -12.60
N VAL A 313 -7.36 8.34 -11.87
CA VAL A 313 -8.08 7.19 -12.44
C VAL A 313 -9.34 6.91 -11.62
N ALA A 314 -10.46 6.69 -12.30
CA ALA A 314 -11.66 6.10 -11.73
C ALA A 314 -12.06 4.88 -12.56
N ILE A 315 -12.35 3.75 -11.91
CA ILE A 315 -12.69 2.48 -12.54
C ILE A 315 -13.96 1.94 -11.93
N ARG A 316 -14.90 1.51 -12.76
CA ARG A 316 -16.01 0.64 -12.38
C ARG A 316 -15.62 -0.80 -12.65
N ALA A 317 -15.30 -1.53 -11.58
CA ALA A 317 -14.94 -2.95 -11.63
C ALA A 317 -16.11 -3.84 -11.20
N GLU A 318 -16.08 -5.09 -11.64
CA GLU A 318 -17.01 -6.15 -11.22
C GLU A 318 -16.22 -7.38 -10.79
N ILE A 319 -16.71 -8.07 -9.74
CA ILE A 319 -16.13 -9.30 -9.21
C ILE A 319 -17.15 -10.42 -9.44
N ASP A 320 -16.75 -11.43 -10.23
CA ASP A 320 -17.61 -12.57 -10.58
C ASP A 320 -17.51 -13.68 -9.54
N THR A 321 -18.04 -13.40 -8.35
CA THR A 321 -18.21 -14.39 -7.28
C THR A 321 -19.66 -14.40 -6.81
N PRO A 322 -20.15 -15.50 -6.21
CA PRO A 322 -21.49 -15.55 -5.65
C PRO A 322 -21.81 -14.42 -4.66
N ARG A 323 -20.78 -13.94 -3.94
CA ARG A 323 -20.91 -12.84 -2.98
C ARG A 323 -21.12 -11.49 -3.63
N TRP A 324 -20.47 -11.21 -4.77
CA TRP A 324 -20.36 -9.86 -5.32
C TRP A 324 -20.96 -9.67 -6.71
N GLN A 325 -21.43 -10.75 -7.35
CA GLN A 325 -22.03 -10.67 -8.69
C GLN A 325 -23.13 -9.60 -8.76
N GLY A 326 -22.95 -8.63 -9.66
CA GLY A 326 -23.88 -7.53 -9.87
C GLY A 326 -23.69 -6.32 -8.92
N VAL A 327 -22.72 -6.36 -8.00
CA VAL A 327 -22.36 -5.19 -7.17
C VAL A 327 -21.19 -4.46 -7.85
N PRO A 328 -21.36 -3.19 -8.24
CA PRO A 328 -20.25 -2.40 -8.79
C PRO A 328 -19.26 -1.99 -7.70
N PHE A 329 -17.98 -2.10 -8.03
CA PHE A 329 -16.87 -1.59 -7.25
C PHE A 329 -16.28 -0.38 -7.96
N TYR A 330 -16.30 0.78 -7.32
CA TYR A 330 -15.74 2.02 -7.85
C TYR A 330 -14.39 2.27 -7.19
N LEU A 331 -13.34 2.21 -7.99
CA LEU A 331 -11.95 2.39 -7.57
C LEU A 331 -11.47 3.76 -8.05
N ARG A 332 -10.95 4.58 -7.14
CA ARG A 332 -10.53 5.94 -7.49
C ARG A 332 -9.21 6.32 -6.81
N THR A 333 -8.33 6.93 -7.58
CA THR A 333 -7.16 7.62 -7.05
C THR A 333 -6.85 8.87 -7.86
N GLY A 334 -6.20 9.84 -7.24
CA GLY A 334 -5.75 11.05 -7.94
C GLY A 334 -4.80 11.90 -7.11
N LYS A 335 -4.00 12.71 -7.82
CA LYS A 335 -3.14 13.73 -7.22
C LYS A 335 -3.82 15.11 -7.28
N ARG A 336 -3.33 16.08 -6.50
CA ARG A 336 -3.93 17.42 -6.38
C ARG A 336 -5.42 17.39 -6.04
N MET A 337 -5.86 16.38 -5.29
CA MET A 337 -7.23 16.29 -4.78
C MET A 337 -7.43 17.22 -3.56
N PRO A 338 -8.66 17.52 -3.12
CA PRO A 338 -8.92 18.51 -2.08
C PRO A 338 -8.29 18.17 -0.73
N SER A 339 -8.18 16.88 -0.42
CA SER A 339 -7.59 16.39 0.82
C SER A 339 -6.81 15.11 0.60
N ARG A 340 -5.90 14.80 1.53
CA ARG A 340 -5.28 13.48 1.61
C ARG A 340 -6.23 12.54 2.34
N SER A 341 -6.75 11.53 1.64
CA SER A 341 -7.62 10.52 2.26
C SER A 341 -7.40 9.13 1.67
N ALA A 342 -7.68 8.11 2.45
CA ALA A 342 -7.85 6.75 1.96
C ALA A 342 -9.05 6.15 2.69
N GLU A 343 -10.03 5.65 1.94
CA GLU A 343 -11.28 5.19 2.51
C GLU A 343 -11.95 4.10 1.68
N ILE A 344 -12.72 3.29 2.38
CA ILE A 344 -13.60 2.27 1.83
C ILE A 344 -15.03 2.62 2.25
N VAL A 345 -15.93 2.68 1.27
CA VAL A 345 -17.36 2.95 1.50
C VAL A 345 -18.18 1.78 1.01
N LEU A 346 -18.96 1.19 1.89
CA LEU A 346 -19.96 0.19 1.56
C LEU A 346 -21.34 0.84 1.66
N ASN A 347 -21.99 1.06 0.52
CA ASN A 347 -23.36 1.53 0.43
C ASN A 347 -24.29 0.32 0.45
N PHE A 348 -25.27 0.32 1.35
CA PHE A 348 -26.28 -0.72 1.42
C PHE A 348 -27.52 -0.36 0.60
N LYS A 349 -28.22 -1.38 0.14
CA LYS A 349 -29.52 -1.20 -0.53
C LYS A 349 -30.55 -0.66 0.46
N PRO A 350 -31.48 0.17 0.01
CA PRO A 350 -32.62 0.52 0.84
C PRO A 350 -33.49 -0.71 1.12
N GLN A 351 -34.26 -0.68 2.20
CA GLN A 351 -35.19 -1.76 2.51
C GLN A 351 -36.23 -1.93 1.38
N ALA A 352 -36.49 -3.19 1.02
CA ALA A 352 -37.46 -3.49 -0.06
C ALA A 352 -38.90 -3.02 0.27
N LYS A 353 -39.27 -2.96 1.55
CA LYS A 353 -40.55 -2.47 2.04
C LYS A 353 -40.32 -1.50 3.21
N PRO A 354 -39.91 -0.26 2.93
CA PRO A 354 -39.55 0.68 3.98
C PRO A 354 -40.80 1.23 4.69
N LEU A 355 -40.82 1.18 6.02
CA LEU A 355 -41.83 1.83 6.85
C LEU A 355 -41.57 3.33 7.06
N PHE A 356 -40.29 3.73 6.97
CA PHE A 356 -39.82 5.08 7.30
C PHE A 356 -39.20 5.80 6.08
N GLY A 357 -39.60 5.45 4.85
CA GLY A 357 -39.00 5.97 3.61
C GLY A 357 -37.86 5.10 3.09
N ALA A 358 -37.44 5.36 1.85
CA ALA A 358 -36.39 4.58 1.15
C ALA A 358 -34.97 4.96 1.61
N ASN A 359 -34.71 4.80 2.89
CA ASN A 359 -33.44 5.15 3.52
C ASN A 359 -32.43 4.01 3.43
N ALA A 360 -31.20 4.30 3.03
CA ALA A 360 -30.12 3.34 2.96
C ALA A 360 -29.10 3.59 4.08
N ASN A 361 -28.52 2.52 4.60
CA ASN A 361 -27.38 2.61 5.52
C ASN A 361 -26.08 2.68 4.75
N ARG A 362 -25.04 3.14 5.42
CA ARG A 362 -23.69 3.19 4.86
C ARG A 362 -22.66 2.85 5.93
N LEU A 363 -21.61 2.15 5.55
CA LEU A 363 -20.40 1.95 6.32
C LEU A 363 -19.23 2.67 5.62
N VAL A 364 -18.51 3.50 6.35
CA VAL A 364 -17.28 4.15 5.89
C VAL A 364 -16.13 3.72 6.77
N ILE A 365 -15.11 3.13 6.18
CA ILE A 365 -13.85 2.77 6.86
C ILE A 365 -12.78 3.73 6.33
N ARG A 366 -12.35 4.65 7.16
CA ARG A 366 -11.32 5.62 6.80
C ARG A 366 -9.97 5.16 7.35
N LEU A 367 -8.98 5.05 6.45
CA LEU A 367 -7.64 4.60 6.76
C LEU A 367 -6.68 5.76 7.02
N GLN A 368 -7.01 6.94 6.50
CA GLN A 368 -6.27 8.19 6.71
C GLN A 368 -7.11 9.40 6.28
N PRO A 369 -6.91 10.62 6.82
CA PRO A 369 -5.86 10.95 7.82
C PRO A 369 -6.16 10.36 9.19
N ASP A 370 -7.44 10.33 9.60
CA ASP A 370 -7.90 9.79 10.86
C ASP A 370 -8.47 8.39 10.64
N GLU A 371 -8.07 7.45 11.48
CA GLU A 371 -8.55 6.07 11.39
C GLU A 371 -9.89 5.92 12.08
N THR A 372 -10.96 5.88 11.28
CA THR A 372 -12.33 5.81 11.80
C THR A 372 -13.17 4.77 11.07
N ILE A 373 -14.13 4.19 11.80
CA ILE A 373 -15.19 3.34 11.24
C ILE A 373 -16.51 4.01 11.58
N SER A 374 -17.25 4.44 10.55
CA SER A 374 -18.54 5.14 10.74
C SER A 374 -19.68 4.43 10.04
N THR A 375 -20.84 4.42 10.68
CA THR A 375 -22.08 3.87 10.13
C THR A 375 -23.19 4.90 10.19
N THR A 376 -24.00 4.99 9.12
CA THR A 376 -25.19 5.81 9.12
C THR A 376 -26.38 5.03 9.68
N TRP A 377 -27.09 5.60 10.62
CA TRP A 377 -28.28 5.07 11.28
C TRP A 377 -29.47 5.97 11.05
N TRP A 378 -30.66 5.39 10.98
CA TRP A 378 -31.91 6.13 10.90
C TRP A 378 -32.57 6.08 12.26
N VAL A 379 -32.68 7.24 12.90
CA VAL A 379 -33.18 7.38 14.27
C VAL A 379 -34.41 8.28 14.28
N LYS A 380 -35.30 8.08 15.22
CA LYS A 380 -36.48 8.92 15.37
C LYS A 380 -36.11 10.38 15.64
N GLN A 381 -36.72 11.32 14.93
CA GLN A 381 -36.61 12.74 15.25
C GLN A 381 -37.18 13.07 16.62
N VAL A 382 -36.58 14.04 17.30
CA VAL A 382 -37.09 14.54 18.58
C VAL A 382 -38.43 15.24 18.34
N GLY A 383 -39.43 14.93 19.15
CA GLY A 383 -40.78 15.49 19.04
C GLY A 383 -41.90 14.44 18.88
N SER A 384 -43.07 14.87 18.47
CA SER A 384 -44.23 14.01 18.17
C SER A 384 -44.06 13.33 16.81
N GLY A 385 -44.68 12.16 16.64
CA GLY A 385 -44.63 11.41 15.39
C GLY A 385 -43.48 10.37 15.34
N LEU A 386 -43.33 9.71 14.20
CA LEU A 386 -42.35 8.67 13.94
C LEU A 386 -41.41 9.04 12.77
N ASP A 387 -41.27 10.32 12.46
CA ASP A 387 -40.31 10.77 11.44
C ASP A 387 -38.90 10.43 11.84
N VAL A 388 -38.06 10.05 10.87
CA VAL A 388 -36.69 9.65 11.08
C VAL A 388 -35.70 10.64 10.46
N GLN A 389 -34.52 10.69 11.05
CA GLN A 389 -33.36 11.43 10.54
C GLN A 389 -32.12 10.55 10.53
N ALA A 390 -31.18 10.89 9.64
CA ALA A 390 -29.87 10.26 9.63
C ALA A 390 -29.05 10.67 10.87
N ALA A 391 -28.37 9.69 11.47
CA ALA A 391 -27.37 9.89 12.52
C ALA A 391 -26.14 9.06 12.21
N THR A 392 -24.96 9.60 12.48
CA THR A 392 -23.68 8.87 12.28
C THR A 392 -23.17 8.38 13.62
N MET A 393 -22.87 7.08 13.68
CA MET A 393 -22.10 6.50 14.78
C MET A 393 -20.68 6.27 14.30
N THR A 394 -19.71 6.80 15.02
CA THR A 394 -18.28 6.73 14.66
C THR A 394 -17.49 6.07 15.77
N LEU A 395 -16.74 5.04 15.40
CA LEU A 395 -15.67 4.48 16.21
C LEU A 395 -14.36 5.14 15.77
N ASP A 396 -13.79 5.96 16.63
CA ASP A 396 -12.47 6.54 16.45
C ASP A 396 -11.43 5.58 16.99
N MET A 397 -10.58 5.06 16.10
CA MET A 397 -9.58 4.08 16.49
C MET A 397 -8.52 4.66 17.43
N ALA A 398 -8.30 5.99 17.43
CA ALA A 398 -7.39 6.61 18.38
C ALA A 398 -7.89 6.55 19.83
N GLN A 399 -9.21 6.36 20.02
CA GLN A 399 -9.83 6.27 21.36
C GLN A 399 -9.98 4.81 21.86
N VAL A 400 -9.67 3.82 21.01
CA VAL A 400 -9.81 2.39 21.38
C VAL A 400 -8.65 1.91 22.25
N SER A 401 -7.46 2.49 22.10
CA SER A 401 -6.26 2.12 22.84
C SER A 401 -5.31 3.30 22.97
N ASP A 402 -4.72 3.44 24.17
CA ASP A 402 -3.62 4.39 24.44
C ASP A 402 -2.25 3.85 23.98
N GLU A 403 -2.17 2.65 23.44
CA GLU A 403 -0.92 2.08 22.94
C GLU A 403 -0.40 2.89 21.74
N ARG A 404 0.93 3.04 21.69
CA ARG A 404 1.58 3.69 20.55
C ARG A 404 1.30 2.91 19.25
N ARG A 405 0.75 3.60 18.28
CA ARG A 405 0.55 3.03 16.95
C ARG A 405 1.87 3.01 16.18
N ALA A 406 2.18 1.84 15.66
CA ALA A 406 3.34 1.67 14.81
C ALA A 406 3.06 2.26 13.41
N GLU A 407 4.08 2.85 12.77
CA GLU A 407 3.99 3.18 11.37
C GLU A 407 3.97 1.91 10.51
N ALA A 408 3.36 1.99 9.32
CA ALA A 408 3.24 0.85 8.41
C ALA A 408 4.59 0.16 8.14
N TYR A 409 5.65 0.91 7.88
CA TYR A 409 6.99 0.36 7.67
C TYR A 409 7.58 -0.29 8.94
N GLU A 410 7.26 0.21 10.12
CA GLU A 410 7.68 -0.42 11.37
C GLU A 410 7.04 -1.80 11.53
N LEU A 411 5.73 -1.90 11.29
CA LEU A 411 5.02 -3.19 11.34
C LEU A 411 5.59 -4.17 10.31
N LEU A 412 5.80 -3.74 9.08
CA LEU A 412 6.37 -4.58 8.02
C LEU A 412 7.77 -5.08 8.39
N LEU A 413 8.65 -4.21 8.91
CA LEU A 413 9.99 -4.61 9.34
C LEU A 413 9.93 -5.65 10.47
N ARG A 414 9.02 -5.48 11.44
CA ARG A 414 8.81 -6.44 12.52
C ARG A 414 8.33 -7.80 12.00
N GLU A 415 7.37 -7.80 11.08
CA GLU A 415 6.86 -9.03 10.46
C GLU A 415 7.96 -9.77 9.67
N VAL A 416 8.81 -9.05 8.94
CA VAL A 416 9.96 -9.66 8.25
C VAL A 416 10.96 -10.25 9.25
N ILE A 417 11.29 -9.55 10.32
CA ILE A 417 12.23 -10.04 11.36
C ILE A 417 11.70 -11.33 11.98
N ASP A 418 10.39 -11.42 12.24
CA ASP A 418 9.78 -12.60 12.83
C ASP A 418 9.40 -13.69 11.80
N GLY A 419 9.57 -13.43 10.51
CA GLY A 419 9.29 -14.40 9.46
C GLY A 419 7.82 -14.58 9.13
N ARG A 420 6.98 -13.60 9.46
CA ARG A 420 5.55 -13.64 9.16
C ARG A 420 5.26 -13.01 7.80
N LEU A 421 4.50 -13.71 6.97
CA LEU A 421 4.22 -13.33 5.58
C LEU A 421 2.82 -12.72 5.37
N ASN A 422 2.05 -12.53 6.43
CA ASN A 422 0.66 -12.08 6.34
C ASN A 422 0.48 -10.71 5.67
N LEU A 423 1.48 -9.82 5.81
CA LEU A 423 1.44 -8.45 5.31
C LEU A 423 2.23 -8.26 4.00
N PHE A 424 2.51 -9.35 3.27
CA PHE A 424 3.32 -9.29 2.06
C PHE A 424 2.63 -9.97 0.89
N ASN A 425 2.79 -9.36 -0.28
CA ASN A 425 2.19 -9.87 -1.51
C ASN A 425 2.87 -11.15 -1.98
N ARG A 426 2.07 -12.11 -2.42
CA ARG A 426 2.54 -13.32 -3.08
C ARG A 426 2.70 -13.06 -4.59
N ARG A 427 3.61 -13.81 -5.22
CA ARG A 427 3.91 -13.68 -6.64
C ARG A 427 2.67 -13.76 -7.52
N ASP A 428 1.86 -14.79 -7.33
CA ASP A 428 0.67 -15.06 -8.15
C ASP A 428 -0.40 -13.97 -8.04
N GLU A 429 -0.60 -13.43 -6.84
CA GLU A 429 -1.52 -12.31 -6.60
C GLU A 429 -1.05 -11.05 -7.35
N LEU A 430 0.25 -10.73 -7.28
CA LEU A 430 0.83 -9.59 -7.96
C LEU A 430 0.71 -9.70 -9.49
N GLU A 431 1.01 -10.89 -10.05
CA GLU A 431 0.93 -11.14 -11.47
C GLU A 431 -0.54 -11.10 -11.97
N LYS A 432 -1.50 -11.62 -11.19
CA LYS A 432 -2.93 -11.52 -11.50
C LYS A 432 -3.44 -10.07 -11.46
N ALA A 433 -2.95 -9.25 -10.53
CA ALA A 433 -3.27 -7.82 -10.52
C ALA A 433 -2.76 -7.12 -11.80
N TRP A 434 -1.56 -7.46 -12.28
CA TRP A 434 -1.05 -6.99 -13.57
C TRP A 434 -1.90 -7.46 -14.74
N GLU A 435 -2.27 -8.75 -14.80
CA GLU A 435 -3.14 -9.29 -15.85
C GLU A 435 -4.44 -8.47 -15.99
N TRP A 436 -5.02 -8.06 -14.87
CA TRP A 436 -6.26 -7.28 -14.89
C TRP A 436 -6.08 -5.83 -15.34
N VAL A 437 -4.97 -5.18 -15.03
CA VAL A 437 -4.74 -3.77 -15.43
C VAL A 437 -4.14 -3.65 -16.84
N MET A 438 -3.50 -4.69 -17.40
CA MET A 438 -2.87 -4.64 -18.71
C MET A 438 -3.82 -4.20 -19.82
N PRO A 439 -5.07 -4.71 -19.96
CA PRO A 439 -6.00 -4.26 -21.00
C PRO A 439 -6.30 -2.76 -20.95
N ILE A 440 -6.27 -2.14 -19.77
CA ILE A 440 -6.45 -0.69 -19.60
C ILE A 440 -5.25 0.06 -20.19
N LEU A 441 -4.03 -0.38 -19.85
CA LEU A 441 -2.79 0.22 -20.36
C LEU A 441 -2.68 0.06 -21.87
N ASP A 442 -2.98 -1.12 -22.41
CA ASP A 442 -2.95 -1.42 -23.83
C ASP A 442 -3.95 -0.56 -24.62
N TYR A 443 -5.15 -0.40 -24.08
CA TYR A 443 -6.17 0.49 -24.65
C TYR A 443 -5.67 1.95 -24.71
N TRP A 444 -5.11 2.45 -23.61
CA TRP A 444 -4.59 3.81 -23.57
C TRP A 444 -3.37 4.04 -24.49
N ALA A 445 -2.54 3.04 -24.69
CA ALA A 445 -1.43 3.09 -25.63
C ALA A 445 -1.91 3.10 -27.09
N ALA A 446 -2.99 2.37 -27.40
CA ALA A 446 -3.54 2.26 -28.74
C ALA A 446 -4.44 3.45 -29.15
N THR A 447 -4.99 4.19 -28.19
CA THR A 447 -5.91 5.31 -28.46
C THR A 447 -5.19 6.65 -28.42
N PRO A 448 -5.44 7.56 -29.40
CA PRO A 448 -4.84 8.89 -29.43
C PRO A 448 -5.45 9.87 -28.44
N ASP A 449 -6.51 9.49 -27.74
CA ASP A 449 -7.30 10.35 -26.88
C ASP A 449 -6.47 10.89 -25.72
N LYS A 450 -6.64 12.18 -25.46
CA LYS A 450 -6.05 12.82 -24.28
C LYS A 450 -6.83 12.43 -23.02
N PRO A 451 -6.16 12.37 -21.86
CA PRO A 451 -6.87 12.27 -20.58
C PRO A 451 -7.88 13.42 -20.42
N CYS A 452 -9.00 13.17 -19.72
CA CYS A 452 -9.87 14.23 -19.25
C CYS A 452 -9.09 15.20 -18.34
N GLU A 453 -9.68 16.35 -18.05
CA GLU A 453 -9.06 17.36 -17.20
C GLU A 453 -9.88 17.54 -15.92
N TYR A 454 -9.21 17.83 -14.80
CA TYR A 454 -9.86 18.26 -13.57
C TYR A 454 -9.06 19.38 -12.90
N PRO A 455 -9.72 20.40 -12.35
CA PRO A 455 -9.04 21.47 -11.62
C PRO A 455 -8.28 20.95 -10.40
N ALA A 456 -7.07 21.43 -10.15
CA ALA A 456 -6.38 21.14 -8.90
C ALA A 456 -7.25 21.48 -7.69
N GLN A 457 -7.22 20.65 -6.66
CA GLN A 457 -8.10 20.69 -5.48
C GLN A 457 -9.59 20.39 -5.78
N SER A 458 -9.90 19.65 -6.84
CA SER A 458 -11.22 19.06 -7.06
C SER A 458 -11.19 17.55 -6.87
N TRP A 459 -12.37 16.93 -6.74
CA TRP A 459 -12.52 15.48 -6.58
C TRP A 459 -12.45 14.68 -7.90
N GLY A 460 -11.98 15.30 -8.95
CA GLY A 460 -11.80 14.68 -10.27
C GLY A 460 -12.72 15.27 -11.34
N PRO A 461 -12.71 14.72 -12.55
CA PRO A 461 -13.49 15.18 -13.68
C PRO A 461 -14.97 14.82 -13.54
N GLN A 462 -15.84 15.50 -14.29
CA GLN A 462 -17.29 15.23 -14.31
C GLN A 462 -17.59 13.80 -14.79
N GLU A 463 -16.82 13.29 -15.73
CA GLU A 463 -16.95 11.93 -16.26
C GLU A 463 -16.83 10.85 -15.17
N ALA A 464 -16.05 11.10 -14.11
CA ALA A 464 -15.96 10.21 -12.97
C ALA A 464 -17.23 10.22 -12.10
N LYS A 465 -17.99 11.32 -12.05
CA LYS A 465 -19.30 11.37 -11.42
C LYS A 465 -20.34 10.67 -12.28
N ASP A 466 -20.30 10.89 -13.59
CA ASP A 466 -21.19 10.27 -14.56
C ASP A 466 -21.02 8.74 -14.58
N LEU A 467 -19.79 8.25 -14.30
CA LEU A 467 -19.53 6.82 -14.18
C LEU A 467 -20.38 6.15 -13.11
N LEU A 468 -20.53 6.76 -11.94
CA LEU A 468 -21.37 6.24 -10.86
C LEU A 468 -22.85 6.49 -11.11
N ALA A 469 -23.19 7.64 -11.68
CA ALA A 469 -24.56 8.03 -11.94
C ALA A 469 -25.31 7.07 -12.88
N ARG A 470 -24.59 6.38 -13.78
CA ARG A 470 -25.17 5.34 -14.67
C ARG A 470 -25.81 4.19 -13.89
N ASP A 471 -25.30 3.87 -12.71
CA ASP A 471 -25.82 2.82 -11.83
C ASP A 471 -26.68 3.42 -10.69
N GLY A 472 -27.02 4.71 -10.76
CA GLY A 472 -27.77 5.41 -9.70
C GLY A 472 -26.98 5.63 -8.41
N ASN A 473 -25.64 5.61 -8.49
CA ASN A 473 -24.76 5.85 -7.37
C ASN A 473 -24.10 7.24 -7.45
N THR A 474 -23.55 7.73 -6.33
CA THR A 474 -22.77 8.97 -6.23
C THR A 474 -21.57 8.74 -5.33
N TRP A 475 -20.52 9.53 -5.50
CA TRP A 475 -19.39 9.49 -4.58
C TRP A 475 -19.77 9.94 -3.16
N LEU A 476 -18.98 9.53 -2.16
CA LEU A 476 -19.25 9.86 -0.75
C LEU A 476 -19.36 11.37 -0.52
N GLU A 477 -18.45 12.15 -1.09
CA GLU A 477 -18.40 13.61 -0.94
C GLU A 477 -19.56 14.34 -1.62
N ASP A 478 -20.16 13.78 -2.64
CA ASP A 478 -21.33 14.37 -3.34
C ASP A 478 -22.65 14.09 -2.59
N GLN A 479 -22.60 13.36 -1.47
CA GLN A 479 -23.77 12.98 -0.66
C GLN A 479 -23.85 13.77 0.67
N GLN A 480 -22.93 14.72 0.88
CA GLN A 480 -22.87 15.56 2.08
C GLN A 480 -23.69 16.84 1.94
#